data_2a14f3b0e3e712f9b344162e3883109c
#
_entry.id   2a14f3b0e3e712f9b344162e3883109c
#
_cell.length_a   1.000
_cell.length_b   1.000
_cell.length_c   1.000
_cell.angle_alpha   90.00
_cell.angle_beta   90.00
_cell.angle_gamma   90.00
#
_symmetry.space_group_name_H-M   'P 1'
#
loop_
_entity.id
_entity.type
_entity.pdbx_description
1 polymer ?
#
loop_
_entity_poly.entity_id
_entity_poly.type
_entity_poly.pdbx_seq_one_letter_code
_entity_poly.pdbx_strand_id
1 'polypeptide(L)'
;MKRALFITNIPSPYRVDFFSFLQKNYPQYEFHVLFSGAGMENRKWSVELRGLSNYTILKSKTIIIRKRFDDRYVFVPVGVERALAEIKPDAVFAMEYNPTILRAVHWCRRKKIPFVSWTDGTLHSERHIGRVQRLARAYVIKRAAAFVASSTASREAQIAYGADEKKCFLSYLTVDIHKYLREKSDYGGRQLLYVGSLIQRKGLDLLLPALEKTPEDIRLVIVGEGQEKEALTEQAAKLGISDRIEFRGYVEGEALRELYSASDIFVLPTREDCFGLVILEAMCASLPVVSSKYADGAADLIEEDGNGKIVDPEDADAFAGVIEELFSDEERLARMGKRSYEKAQEFAFDRVAEGCVEALEYIL
;
A
#
# COMPACT_ATOMS: atom_id res chain seq x y z
N MET A 1 -20.14 24.89 -6.72
CA MET A 1 -19.59 23.56 -6.39
C MET A 1 -18.26 23.80 -5.68
N LYS A 2 -18.00 23.13 -4.57
CA LYS A 2 -16.74 23.27 -3.83
C LYS A 2 -15.64 22.45 -4.48
N ARG A 3 -14.43 23.00 -4.56
CA ARG A 3 -13.27 22.34 -5.20
C ARG A 3 -12.31 21.81 -4.16
N ALA A 4 -12.10 20.49 -4.14
CA ALA A 4 -11.14 19.80 -3.30
C ALA A 4 -9.92 19.38 -4.14
N LEU A 5 -8.72 19.76 -3.69
CA LEU A 5 -7.47 19.43 -4.37
C LEU A 5 -6.71 18.36 -3.60
N PHE A 6 -6.43 17.24 -4.24
CA PHE A 6 -5.50 16.23 -3.74
C PHE A 6 -4.09 16.49 -4.26
N ILE A 7 -3.09 16.53 -3.40
CA ILE A 7 -1.68 16.67 -3.78
C ILE A 7 -0.96 15.39 -3.38
N THR A 8 -0.43 14.67 -4.36
CA THR A 8 0.29 13.40 -4.17
C THR A 8 1.59 13.34 -4.99
N ASN A 9 2.38 12.28 -4.83
CA ASN A 9 3.69 12.15 -5.45
C ASN A 9 3.60 11.90 -6.97
N ILE A 10 3.12 10.73 -7.35
CA ILE A 10 3.02 10.26 -8.75
C ILE A 10 1.68 9.59 -9.00
N PRO A 11 1.24 9.49 -10.26
CA PRO A 11 0.07 8.70 -10.60
C PRO A 11 0.40 7.21 -10.46
N SER A 12 0.07 6.61 -9.31
CA SER A 12 0.09 5.16 -9.14
C SER A 12 -1.28 4.57 -9.51
N PRO A 13 -1.35 3.32 -10.05
CA PRO A 13 -2.62 2.74 -10.52
C PRO A 13 -3.75 2.84 -9.50
N TYR A 14 -3.53 2.38 -8.28
CA TYR A 14 -4.53 2.39 -7.21
C TYR A 14 -5.01 3.81 -6.83
N ARG A 15 -4.11 4.82 -6.87
CA ARG A 15 -4.49 6.23 -6.61
C ARG A 15 -5.31 6.81 -7.75
N VAL A 16 -4.93 6.52 -8.99
CA VAL A 16 -5.68 6.97 -10.18
C VAL A 16 -7.08 6.37 -10.19
N ASP A 17 -7.20 5.06 -9.91
CA ASP A 17 -8.50 4.39 -9.81
C ASP A 17 -9.38 5.00 -8.71
N PHE A 18 -8.82 5.23 -7.51
CA PHE A 18 -9.54 5.84 -6.39
C PHE A 18 -9.99 7.27 -6.68
N PHE A 19 -9.11 8.11 -7.21
CA PHE A 19 -9.48 9.49 -7.55
C PHE A 19 -10.48 9.56 -8.70
N SER A 20 -10.40 8.66 -9.68
CA SER A 20 -11.39 8.52 -10.74
C SER A 20 -12.76 8.14 -10.17
N PHE A 21 -12.79 7.24 -9.17
CA PHE A 21 -13.99 6.88 -8.46
C PHE A 21 -14.61 8.08 -7.74
N LEU A 22 -13.82 8.88 -7.00
CA LEU A 22 -14.28 10.09 -6.33
C LEU A 22 -14.88 11.10 -7.32
N GLN A 23 -14.19 11.38 -8.43
CA GLN A 23 -14.65 12.33 -9.46
C GLN A 23 -15.99 11.90 -10.08
N LYS A 24 -16.21 10.60 -10.23
CA LYS A 24 -17.42 10.03 -10.84
C LYS A 24 -18.60 9.97 -9.86
N ASN A 25 -18.35 9.56 -8.62
CA ASN A 25 -19.41 9.17 -7.69
C ASN A 25 -19.81 10.27 -6.69
N TYR A 26 -19.04 11.37 -6.59
CA TYR A 26 -19.34 12.51 -5.72
C TYR A 26 -19.46 13.82 -6.52
N PRO A 27 -20.44 13.92 -7.45
CA PRO A 27 -20.57 15.05 -8.37
C PRO A 27 -20.89 16.39 -7.69
N GLN A 28 -21.24 16.39 -6.40
CA GLN A 28 -21.43 17.62 -5.60
C GLN A 28 -20.12 18.36 -5.31
N TYR A 29 -18.97 17.72 -5.51
CA TYR A 29 -17.62 18.30 -5.37
C TYR A 29 -16.88 18.30 -6.71
N GLU A 30 -16.01 19.28 -6.90
CA GLU A 30 -15.04 19.26 -8.00
C GLU A 30 -13.69 18.77 -7.44
N PHE A 31 -13.37 17.50 -7.67
CA PHE A 31 -12.08 16.94 -7.27
C PHE A 31 -11.02 17.18 -8.35
N HIS A 32 -9.89 17.76 -7.96
CA HIS A 32 -8.71 17.93 -8.79
C HIS A 32 -7.52 17.20 -8.18
N VAL A 33 -6.67 16.57 -8.98
CA VAL A 33 -5.47 15.86 -8.50
C VAL A 33 -4.22 16.54 -9.03
N LEU A 34 -3.30 16.91 -8.13
CA LEU A 34 -2.01 17.49 -8.45
C LEU A 34 -0.90 16.48 -8.14
N PHE A 35 -0.24 15.98 -9.18
CA PHE A 35 0.90 15.07 -9.04
C PHE A 35 2.21 15.85 -9.00
N SER A 36 3.07 15.53 -8.04
CA SER A 36 4.40 16.13 -7.90
C SER A 36 5.37 15.76 -9.02
N GLY A 37 5.14 14.64 -9.71
CA GLY A 37 5.91 14.14 -10.83
C GLY A 37 5.14 13.13 -11.68
N ALA A 38 5.67 12.78 -12.85
CA ALA A 38 5.01 11.91 -13.82
C ALA A 38 5.21 10.41 -13.52
N GLY A 39 6.28 10.03 -12.82
CA GLY A 39 6.62 8.63 -12.54
C GLY A 39 7.93 8.48 -11.79
N MET A 40 8.34 7.24 -11.57
CA MET A 40 9.61 6.85 -10.93
C MET A 40 10.29 5.78 -11.80
N GLU A 41 11.62 5.87 -11.95
CA GLU A 41 12.40 4.93 -12.78
C GLU A 41 12.34 3.47 -12.29
N ASN A 42 12.19 3.28 -10.98
CA ASN A 42 12.09 1.95 -10.37
C ASN A 42 10.66 1.36 -10.40
N ARG A 43 9.72 1.98 -11.12
CA ARG A 43 8.35 1.50 -11.26
C ARG A 43 8.05 1.18 -12.72
N LYS A 44 7.67 -0.07 -13.01
CA LYS A 44 7.43 -0.58 -14.36
C LYS A 44 5.99 -0.44 -14.84
N TRP A 45 5.05 -0.15 -13.95
CA TRP A 45 3.66 0.01 -14.37
C TRP A 45 3.47 1.19 -15.32
N SER A 46 2.68 0.99 -16.35
CA SER A 46 2.14 2.05 -17.17
C SER A 46 0.80 2.50 -16.57
N VAL A 47 0.65 3.80 -16.30
CA VAL A 47 -0.61 4.33 -15.76
C VAL A 47 -1.36 5.08 -16.84
N GLU A 48 -2.53 4.58 -17.19
CA GLU A 48 -3.45 5.30 -18.04
C GLU A 48 -4.25 6.31 -17.20
N LEU A 49 -4.07 7.60 -17.49
CA LEU A 49 -4.79 8.68 -16.78
C LEU A 49 -6.20 8.94 -17.35
N ARG A 50 -6.66 8.11 -18.29
CA ARG A 50 -7.96 8.29 -19.00
C ARG A 50 -9.17 8.32 -18.07
N GLY A 51 -9.05 7.73 -16.87
CA GLY A 51 -10.10 7.77 -15.84
C GLY A 51 -10.22 9.10 -15.10
N LEU A 52 -9.17 9.93 -15.10
CA LEU A 52 -9.17 11.21 -14.41
C LEU A 52 -9.62 12.34 -15.34
N SER A 53 -10.66 13.07 -14.93
CA SER A 53 -11.17 14.23 -15.67
C SER A 53 -10.41 15.51 -15.33
N ASN A 54 -10.00 15.70 -14.06
CA ASN A 54 -9.34 16.89 -13.58
C ASN A 54 -8.02 16.53 -12.87
N TYR A 55 -6.90 16.77 -13.53
CA TYR A 55 -5.57 16.57 -12.93
C TYR A 55 -4.51 17.52 -13.50
N THR A 56 -3.42 17.65 -12.79
CA THR A 56 -2.22 18.40 -13.20
C THR A 56 -0.97 17.63 -12.79
N ILE A 57 0.01 17.51 -13.69
CA ILE A 57 1.32 16.92 -13.39
C ILE A 57 2.37 18.03 -13.41
N LEU A 58 3.08 18.22 -12.29
CA LEU A 58 4.14 19.21 -12.20
C LEU A 58 5.43 18.69 -12.83
N LYS A 59 6.19 19.62 -13.43
CA LYS A 59 7.58 19.35 -13.81
C LYS A 59 8.43 19.31 -12.54
N SER A 60 9.11 18.20 -12.29
CA SER A 60 9.93 17.99 -11.10
C SER A 60 11.34 17.56 -11.43
N LYS A 61 12.30 18.00 -10.58
CA LYS A 61 13.57 17.32 -10.43
C LYS A 61 13.42 16.23 -9.38
N THR A 62 13.91 15.04 -9.66
CA THR A 62 13.90 13.93 -8.72
C THR A 62 15.27 13.82 -8.06
N ILE A 63 15.27 13.77 -6.73
CA ILE A 63 16.47 13.49 -5.92
C ILE A 63 16.33 12.09 -5.37
N ILE A 64 17.29 11.21 -5.68
CA ILE A 64 17.31 9.83 -5.17
C ILE A 64 18.22 9.80 -3.95
N ILE A 65 17.66 9.42 -2.81
CA ILE A 65 18.40 9.23 -1.55
C ILE A 65 18.53 7.71 -1.36
N ARG A 66 19.71 7.19 -1.60
CA ARG A 66 20.02 5.77 -1.41
C ARG A 66 19.95 5.42 0.08
N LYS A 67 19.22 4.36 0.41
CA LYS A 67 19.08 3.79 1.74
C LYS A 67 19.42 2.30 1.71
N ARG A 68 19.67 1.72 2.89
CA ARG A 68 20.07 0.32 3.04
C ARG A 68 19.08 -0.66 2.40
N PHE A 69 17.78 -0.43 2.53
CA PHE A 69 16.72 -1.38 2.14
C PHE A 69 15.93 -0.98 0.90
N ASP A 70 15.88 0.31 0.56
CA ASP A 70 15.15 0.82 -0.60
C ASP A 70 15.55 2.28 -0.89
N ASP A 71 15.58 2.68 -2.14
CA ASP A 71 15.88 4.06 -2.55
C ASP A 71 14.67 4.97 -2.30
N ARG A 72 14.92 6.14 -1.73
CA ARG A 72 13.88 7.15 -1.51
C ARG A 72 13.91 8.21 -2.60
N TYR A 73 12.80 8.35 -3.31
CA TYR A 73 12.60 9.35 -4.34
C TYR A 73 11.96 10.60 -3.74
N VAL A 74 12.63 11.75 -3.86
CA VAL A 74 12.13 13.04 -3.41
C VAL A 74 11.91 13.94 -4.61
N PHE A 75 10.65 14.29 -4.86
CA PHE A 75 10.27 15.22 -5.92
C PHE A 75 10.42 16.66 -5.46
N VAL A 76 11.08 17.48 -6.28
CA VAL A 76 11.22 18.94 -6.08
C VAL A 76 10.58 19.62 -7.29
N PRO A 77 9.24 19.82 -7.27
CA PRO A 77 8.53 20.38 -8.40
C PRO A 77 8.72 21.89 -8.51
N VAL A 78 8.55 22.38 -9.74
CA VAL A 78 8.51 23.81 -10.06
C VAL A 78 7.05 24.23 -10.20
N GLY A 79 6.70 25.42 -9.69
CA GLY A 79 5.39 26.04 -9.94
C GLY A 79 4.24 25.54 -9.08
N VAL A 80 4.50 24.95 -7.89
CA VAL A 80 3.46 24.50 -6.94
C VAL A 80 2.46 25.61 -6.65
N GLU A 81 2.94 26.79 -6.25
CA GLU A 81 2.10 27.93 -5.85
C GLU A 81 1.32 28.49 -7.05
N ARG A 82 1.90 28.44 -8.26
CA ARG A 82 1.22 28.83 -9.48
C ARG A 82 0.06 27.87 -9.79
N ALA A 83 0.30 26.58 -9.73
CA ALA A 83 -0.75 25.57 -9.94
C ALA A 83 -1.89 25.72 -8.92
N LEU A 84 -1.58 25.93 -7.65
CA LEU A 84 -2.57 26.20 -6.61
C LEU A 84 -3.40 27.47 -6.88
N ALA A 85 -2.75 28.52 -7.37
CA ALA A 85 -3.42 29.79 -7.72
C ALA A 85 -4.32 29.66 -8.96
N GLU A 86 -3.96 28.82 -9.92
CA GLU A 86 -4.75 28.53 -11.13
C GLU A 86 -5.94 27.59 -10.80
N ILE A 87 -5.73 26.55 -9.98
CA ILE A 87 -6.77 25.58 -9.58
C ILE A 87 -7.79 26.25 -8.64
N LYS A 88 -7.38 27.16 -7.76
CA LYS A 88 -8.24 27.86 -6.78
C LYS A 88 -9.05 26.90 -5.92
N PRO A 89 -8.43 26.00 -5.14
CA PRO A 89 -9.14 25.05 -4.31
C PRO A 89 -9.82 25.72 -3.12
N ASP A 90 -10.99 25.22 -2.71
CA ASP A 90 -11.64 25.56 -1.44
C ASP A 90 -11.05 24.76 -0.27
N ALA A 91 -10.54 23.54 -0.53
CA ALA A 91 -9.87 22.67 0.43
C ALA A 91 -8.72 21.90 -0.24
N VAL A 92 -7.68 21.54 0.54
CA VAL A 92 -6.52 20.81 0.03
C VAL A 92 -6.28 19.55 0.88
N PHE A 93 -6.15 18.39 0.24
CA PHE A 93 -5.63 17.17 0.84
C PHE A 93 -4.13 17.08 0.57
N ALA A 94 -3.35 17.22 1.63
CA ALA A 94 -1.89 17.23 1.61
C ALA A 94 -1.37 15.83 1.94
N MET A 95 -1.03 15.06 0.89
CA MET A 95 -0.61 13.66 1.05
C MET A 95 0.90 13.60 1.28
N GLU A 96 1.31 13.01 2.41
CA GLU A 96 2.69 12.91 2.84
C GLU A 96 3.29 14.23 3.39
N TYR A 97 4.62 14.21 3.65
CA TYR A 97 5.36 15.33 4.29
C TYR A 97 6.59 15.76 3.45
N ASN A 98 6.44 15.77 2.13
CA ASN A 98 7.51 16.12 1.19
C ASN A 98 7.60 17.62 0.90
N PRO A 99 8.62 18.09 0.18
CA PRO A 99 8.79 19.52 -0.15
C PRO A 99 7.59 20.15 -0.87
N THR A 100 6.90 19.40 -1.74
CA THR A 100 5.68 19.86 -2.42
C THR A 100 4.60 20.22 -1.41
N ILE A 101 4.36 19.30 -0.47
CA ILE A 101 3.35 19.45 0.58
C ILE A 101 3.69 20.63 1.50
N LEU A 102 4.95 20.76 1.92
CA LEU A 102 5.34 21.89 2.77
C LEU A 102 5.07 23.25 2.11
N ARG A 103 5.33 23.36 0.78
CA ARG A 103 5.01 24.55 0.00
C ARG A 103 3.51 24.79 -0.12
N ALA A 104 2.74 23.73 -0.40
CA ALA A 104 1.29 23.80 -0.49
C ALA A 104 0.66 24.20 0.85
N VAL A 105 1.07 23.60 1.96
CA VAL A 105 0.61 23.96 3.32
C VAL A 105 0.96 25.41 3.67
N HIS A 106 2.16 25.87 3.31
CA HIS A 106 2.52 27.28 3.50
C HIS A 106 1.61 28.23 2.70
N TRP A 107 1.30 27.87 1.43
CA TRP A 107 0.41 28.65 0.57
C TRP A 107 -1.03 28.64 1.12
N CYS A 108 -1.57 27.47 1.53
CA CYS A 108 -2.89 27.35 2.15
C CYS A 108 -3.03 28.26 3.37
N ARG A 109 -2.02 28.26 4.25
CA ARG A 109 -2.01 29.16 5.42
C ARG A 109 -2.11 30.63 5.02
N ARG A 110 -1.33 31.08 4.02
CA ARG A 110 -1.36 32.49 3.56
C ARG A 110 -2.70 32.88 2.93
N LYS A 111 -3.34 31.93 2.27
CA LYS A 111 -4.64 32.13 1.60
C LYS A 111 -5.84 31.82 2.48
N LYS A 112 -5.61 31.35 3.73
CA LYS A 112 -6.66 30.93 4.67
C LYS A 112 -7.54 29.79 4.11
N ILE A 113 -6.94 28.89 3.32
CA ILE A 113 -7.60 27.72 2.77
C ILE A 113 -7.36 26.55 3.74
N PRO A 114 -8.41 25.85 4.20
CA PRO A 114 -8.26 24.69 5.08
C PRO A 114 -7.55 23.55 4.32
N PHE A 115 -6.80 22.72 5.07
CA PHE A 115 -6.21 21.52 4.49
C PHE A 115 -6.30 20.34 5.44
N VAL A 116 -6.43 19.16 4.85
CA VAL A 116 -6.38 17.85 5.47
C VAL A 116 -4.97 17.29 5.31
N SER A 117 -4.35 16.80 6.38
CA SER A 117 -3.10 16.02 6.29
C SER A 117 -3.47 14.55 6.07
N TRP A 118 -2.99 13.95 4.98
CA TRP A 118 -3.18 12.54 4.67
C TRP A 118 -1.85 11.81 4.64
N THR A 119 -1.74 10.65 5.31
CA THR A 119 -0.50 9.86 5.30
C THR A 119 -0.77 8.36 5.33
N ASP A 120 0.15 7.64 4.66
CA ASP A 120 0.27 6.18 4.73
C ASP A 120 1.36 5.78 5.76
N GLY A 121 2.13 6.75 6.28
CA GLY A 121 3.24 6.53 7.20
C GLY A 121 2.77 6.09 8.58
N THR A 122 3.48 5.13 9.17
CA THR A 122 3.23 4.55 10.48
C THR A 122 4.40 4.82 11.44
N LEU A 123 4.22 4.61 12.73
CA LEU A 123 5.32 4.75 13.70
C LEU A 123 6.49 3.80 13.37
N HIS A 124 6.19 2.59 12.90
CA HIS A 124 7.19 1.61 12.51
C HIS A 124 7.94 2.03 11.25
N SER A 125 7.24 2.36 10.16
CA SER A 125 7.87 2.79 8.90
C SER A 125 8.64 4.11 9.04
N GLU A 126 8.29 4.94 10.01
CA GLU A 126 8.91 6.23 10.30
C GLU A 126 9.91 6.21 11.47
N ARG A 127 10.21 5.05 12.07
CA ARG A 127 11.10 4.93 13.24
C ARG A 127 12.50 5.53 13.04
N HIS A 128 12.96 5.59 11.81
CA HIS A 128 14.29 6.10 11.43
C HIS A 128 14.29 7.46 10.75
N ILE A 129 13.19 8.24 10.87
CA ILE A 129 13.16 9.60 10.28
C ILE A 129 14.06 10.56 11.05
N GLY A 130 14.75 11.45 10.31
CA GLY A 130 15.64 12.45 10.88
C GLY A 130 14.90 13.66 11.49
N ARG A 131 15.66 14.51 12.19
CA ARG A 131 15.11 15.73 12.84
C ARG A 131 14.33 16.64 11.88
N VAL A 132 14.84 16.86 10.66
CA VAL A 132 14.17 17.69 9.64
C VAL A 132 12.82 17.11 9.25
N GLN A 133 12.72 15.79 9.10
CA GLN A 133 11.49 15.12 8.76
C GLN A 133 10.46 15.20 9.90
N ARG A 134 10.91 15.08 11.16
CA ARG A 134 10.04 15.28 12.34
C ARG A 134 9.51 16.71 12.43
N LEU A 135 10.37 17.71 12.15
CA LEU A 135 9.96 19.11 12.10
C LEU A 135 8.94 19.38 10.98
N ALA A 136 9.11 18.73 9.80
CA ALA A 136 8.15 18.83 8.71
C ALA A 136 6.76 18.29 9.12
N ARG A 137 6.70 17.13 9.79
CA ARG A 137 5.45 16.57 10.32
C ARG A 137 4.80 17.50 11.35
N ALA A 138 5.56 17.93 12.35
CA ALA A 138 5.06 18.86 13.35
C ALA A 138 4.54 20.16 12.74
N TYR A 139 5.22 20.68 11.68
CA TYR A 139 4.76 21.86 10.96
C TYR A 139 3.41 21.65 10.27
N VAL A 140 3.22 20.50 9.60
CA VAL A 140 1.98 20.15 8.88
C VAL A 140 0.86 19.87 9.89
N ILE A 141 1.10 18.96 10.83
CA ILE A 141 0.09 18.48 11.80
C ILE A 141 -0.47 19.65 12.64
N LYS A 142 0.39 20.52 13.15
CA LYS A 142 -0.04 21.68 13.94
C LYS A 142 -1.00 22.62 13.18
N ARG A 143 -1.08 22.50 11.85
CA ARG A 143 -1.82 23.44 10.98
C ARG A 143 -2.95 22.81 10.20
N ALA A 144 -3.00 21.48 10.17
CA ALA A 144 -4.08 20.76 9.51
C ALA A 144 -5.41 21.01 10.22
N ALA A 145 -6.47 21.16 9.44
CA ALA A 145 -7.83 21.31 9.94
C ALA A 145 -8.44 19.96 10.31
N ALA A 146 -8.07 18.91 9.55
CA ALA A 146 -8.42 17.52 9.80
C ALA A 146 -7.31 16.60 9.28
N PHE A 147 -7.46 15.29 9.54
CA PHE A 147 -6.49 14.26 9.22
C PHE A 147 -7.18 13.07 8.54
N VAL A 148 -6.56 12.52 7.51
CA VAL A 148 -6.96 11.25 6.91
C VAL A 148 -5.81 10.27 7.07
N ALA A 149 -6.11 9.09 7.54
CA ALA A 149 -5.17 7.99 7.72
C ALA A 149 -5.53 6.82 6.81
N SER A 150 -4.52 6.21 6.18
CA SER A 150 -4.69 5.09 5.25
C SER A 150 -4.74 3.72 5.94
N SER A 151 -4.53 3.67 7.26
CA SER A 151 -4.63 2.48 8.12
C SER A 151 -4.82 2.91 9.57
N THR A 152 -5.23 1.97 10.43
CA THR A 152 -5.25 2.20 11.88
C THR A 152 -3.87 2.59 12.40
N ALA A 153 -2.81 1.92 11.95
CA ALA A 153 -1.43 2.24 12.32
C ALA A 153 -0.99 3.65 11.88
N SER A 154 -1.44 4.13 10.71
CA SER A 154 -1.14 5.50 10.27
C SER A 154 -1.97 6.55 11.03
N ARG A 155 -3.18 6.22 11.48
CA ARG A 155 -3.98 7.06 12.39
C ARG A 155 -3.28 7.22 13.74
N GLU A 156 -2.80 6.13 14.32
CA GLU A 156 -2.03 6.16 15.57
C GLU A 156 -0.75 7.00 15.43
N ALA A 157 -0.07 6.90 14.29
CA ALA A 157 1.10 7.73 14.02
C ALA A 157 0.77 9.23 13.98
N GLN A 158 -0.32 9.62 13.33
CA GLN A 158 -0.77 11.03 13.30
C GLN A 158 -1.10 11.53 14.71
N ILE A 159 -1.80 10.74 15.52
CA ILE A 159 -2.13 11.07 16.92
C ILE A 159 -0.86 11.22 17.74
N ALA A 160 0.10 10.29 17.62
CA ALA A 160 1.38 10.36 18.31
C ALA A 160 2.21 11.60 17.90
N TYR A 161 2.04 12.10 16.69
CA TYR A 161 2.64 13.37 16.24
C TYR A 161 1.86 14.62 16.65
N GLY A 162 0.73 14.47 17.36
CA GLY A 162 -0.04 15.56 17.94
C GLY A 162 -1.32 15.93 17.16
N ALA A 163 -1.82 15.05 16.29
CA ALA A 163 -3.14 15.21 15.69
C ALA A 163 -4.25 15.02 16.76
N ASP A 164 -5.31 15.81 16.65
CA ASP A 164 -6.51 15.62 17.47
C ASP A 164 -7.27 14.38 16.97
N GLU A 165 -7.41 13.38 17.82
CA GLU A 165 -8.05 12.11 17.49
C GLU A 165 -9.46 12.29 16.90
N LYS A 166 -10.23 13.27 17.40
CA LYS A 166 -11.60 13.56 16.95
C LYS A 166 -11.66 14.11 15.53
N LYS A 167 -10.51 14.50 14.97
CA LYS A 167 -10.37 15.02 13.60
C LYS A 167 -9.64 14.05 12.68
N CYS A 168 -9.40 12.81 13.14
CA CYS A 168 -8.74 11.77 12.37
C CYS A 168 -9.77 10.82 11.77
N PHE A 169 -9.87 10.81 10.46
CA PHE A 169 -10.76 9.99 9.64
C PHE A 169 -9.98 8.84 9.03
N LEU A 170 -10.57 7.64 8.94
CA LEU A 170 -9.98 6.50 8.26
C LEU A 170 -10.47 6.44 6.82
N SER A 171 -9.54 6.45 5.88
CA SER A 171 -9.78 6.17 4.47
C SER A 171 -8.68 5.21 4.03
N TYR A 172 -8.95 3.91 4.19
CA TYR A 172 -7.96 2.85 4.00
C TYR A 172 -7.28 2.91 2.62
N LEU A 173 -6.02 2.53 2.57
CA LEU A 173 -5.37 2.31 1.29
C LEU A 173 -6.03 1.11 0.62
N THR A 174 -6.41 1.25 -0.64
CA THR A 174 -7.16 0.21 -1.35
C THR A 174 -6.82 0.16 -2.83
N VAL A 175 -7.25 -0.90 -3.49
CA VAL A 175 -7.25 -1.10 -4.94
C VAL A 175 -8.69 -1.13 -5.45
N ASP A 176 -8.88 -1.11 -6.76
CA ASP A 176 -10.18 -1.48 -7.35
C ASP A 176 -10.39 -2.99 -7.14
N ILE A 177 -11.03 -3.34 -6.02
CA ILE A 177 -11.21 -4.75 -5.62
C ILE A 177 -11.96 -5.56 -6.67
N HIS A 178 -12.88 -4.94 -7.45
CA HIS A 178 -13.64 -5.61 -8.49
C HIS A 178 -12.75 -6.16 -9.61
N LYS A 179 -11.55 -5.62 -9.80
CA LYS A 179 -10.57 -6.17 -10.74
C LYS A 179 -9.97 -7.50 -10.27
N TYR A 180 -9.93 -7.73 -8.95
CA TYR A 180 -9.26 -8.88 -8.33
C TYR A 180 -10.22 -9.92 -7.76
N LEU A 181 -11.51 -9.57 -7.52
CA LEU A 181 -12.48 -10.50 -6.92
C LEU A 181 -12.62 -11.79 -7.73
N ARG A 182 -12.25 -12.91 -7.13
CA ARG A 182 -12.37 -14.28 -7.65
C ARG A 182 -12.65 -15.21 -6.50
N GLU A 183 -13.80 -15.90 -6.54
CA GLU A 183 -14.08 -16.97 -5.60
C GLU A 183 -13.26 -18.20 -5.94
N LYS A 184 -12.70 -18.85 -4.93
CA LYS A 184 -11.91 -20.07 -5.04
C LYS A 184 -12.50 -21.15 -4.16
N SER A 185 -12.54 -22.38 -4.67
CA SER A 185 -13.08 -23.55 -3.97
C SER A 185 -12.10 -24.72 -3.85
N ASP A 186 -10.98 -24.69 -4.58
CA ASP A 186 -9.97 -25.75 -4.61
C ASP A 186 -8.63 -25.21 -4.05
N TYR A 187 -8.11 -25.85 -3.01
CA TYR A 187 -6.89 -25.49 -2.28
C TYR A 187 -5.85 -26.62 -2.23
N GLY A 188 -6.01 -27.65 -3.07
CA GLY A 188 -5.16 -28.83 -3.07
C GLY A 188 -3.80 -28.68 -3.77
N GLY A 189 -3.48 -27.51 -4.34
CA GLY A 189 -2.25 -27.30 -5.13
C GLY A 189 -0.97 -27.14 -4.31
N ARG A 190 -1.06 -26.92 -3.01
CA ARG A 190 0.05 -26.66 -2.06
C ARG A 190 1.01 -25.58 -2.55
N GLN A 191 0.45 -24.54 -3.15
CA GLN A 191 1.21 -23.43 -3.77
C GLN A 191 1.13 -22.16 -2.94
N LEU A 192 2.29 -21.67 -2.53
CA LEU A 192 2.48 -20.33 -1.97
C LEU A 192 2.67 -19.30 -3.08
N LEU A 193 2.15 -18.10 -2.90
CA LEU A 193 2.36 -16.97 -3.79
C LEU A 193 2.98 -15.80 -3.03
N TYR A 194 4.04 -15.24 -3.60
CA TYR A 194 4.58 -13.94 -3.25
C TYR A 194 4.45 -12.99 -4.44
N VAL A 195 3.99 -11.75 -4.18
CA VAL A 195 3.94 -10.68 -5.17
C VAL A 195 4.62 -9.42 -4.62
N GLY A 196 5.66 -8.94 -5.28
CA GLY A 196 6.35 -7.72 -4.85
C GLY A 196 7.75 -7.56 -5.44
N SER A 197 8.36 -6.39 -5.24
CA SER A 197 9.73 -6.13 -5.68
C SER A 197 10.72 -7.04 -4.95
N LEU A 198 11.74 -7.55 -5.67
CA LEU A 198 12.80 -8.38 -5.10
C LEU A 198 13.90 -7.47 -4.53
N ILE A 199 13.62 -6.90 -3.37
CA ILE A 199 14.51 -6.00 -2.63
C ILE A 199 14.57 -6.45 -1.16
N GLN A 200 15.63 -6.11 -0.46
CA GLN A 200 15.89 -6.56 0.92
C GLN A 200 14.74 -6.20 1.88
N ARG A 201 14.08 -5.03 1.68
CA ARG A 201 12.93 -4.61 2.48
C ARG A 201 11.78 -5.60 2.45
N LYS A 202 11.57 -6.30 1.33
CA LYS A 202 10.46 -7.25 1.12
C LYS A 202 10.70 -8.65 1.72
N GLY A 203 11.91 -8.94 2.19
CA GLY A 203 12.17 -10.05 3.10
C GLY A 203 12.07 -11.46 2.52
N LEU A 204 12.12 -11.64 1.19
CA LEU A 204 12.09 -12.99 0.60
C LEU A 204 13.22 -13.88 1.10
N ASP A 205 14.40 -13.31 1.39
CA ASP A 205 15.53 -13.99 1.98
C ASP A 205 15.24 -14.61 3.37
N LEU A 206 14.23 -14.10 4.09
CA LEU A 206 13.71 -14.65 5.35
C LEU A 206 12.73 -15.80 5.12
N LEU A 207 12.00 -15.79 4.00
CA LEU A 207 11.03 -16.84 3.67
C LEU A 207 11.70 -18.13 3.20
N LEU A 208 12.83 -18.04 2.47
CA LEU A 208 13.47 -19.22 1.90
C LEU A 208 13.91 -20.25 2.96
N PRO A 209 14.52 -19.86 4.11
CA PRO A 209 14.79 -20.80 5.21
C PRO A 209 13.54 -21.41 5.83
N ALA A 210 12.40 -20.69 5.84
CA ALA A 210 11.14 -21.26 6.29
C ALA A 210 10.60 -22.30 5.29
N LEU A 211 10.69 -22.01 3.97
CA LEU A 211 10.29 -22.95 2.93
C LEU A 211 11.11 -24.25 2.96
N GLU A 212 12.41 -24.17 3.23
CA GLU A 212 13.29 -25.34 3.39
C GLU A 212 12.75 -26.32 4.44
N LYS A 213 12.18 -25.80 5.53
CA LYS A 213 11.67 -26.58 6.65
C LYS A 213 10.29 -27.19 6.42
N THR A 214 9.57 -26.74 5.39
CA THR A 214 8.23 -27.28 5.05
C THR A 214 8.34 -28.53 4.18
N PRO A 215 7.28 -29.38 4.09
CA PRO A 215 7.21 -30.54 3.21
C PRO A 215 7.62 -30.23 1.76
N GLU A 216 8.28 -31.19 1.10
CA GLU A 216 8.89 -31.02 -0.24
C GLU A 216 7.87 -30.73 -1.35
N ASP A 217 6.62 -31.07 -1.17
CA ASP A 217 5.53 -30.84 -2.12
C ASP A 217 4.97 -29.41 -2.09
N ILE A 218 5.35 -28.60 -1.09
CA ILE A 218 4.98 -27.17 -1.04
C ILE A 218 5.89 -26.36 -1.97
N ARG A 219 5.28 -25.62 -2.88
CA ARG A 219 5.94 -24.80 -3.91
C ARG A 219 5.74 -23.32 -3.65
N LEU A 220 6.67 -22.49 -4.11
CA LEU A 220 6.62 -21.03 -4.02
C LEU A 220 6.71 -20.40 -5.40
N VAL A 221 5.66 -19.66 -5.79
CA VAL A 221 5.67 -18.80 -6.97
C VAL A 221 6.01 -17.38 -6.54
N ILE A 222 7.04 -16.81 -7.16
CA ILE A 222 7.55 -15.47 -6.89
C ILE A 222 7.28 -14.58 -8.11
N VAL A 223 6.43 -13.56 -7.90
CA VAL A 223 6.10 -12.56 -8.91
C VAL A 223 6.75 -11.24 -8.55
N GLY A 224 7.58 -10.73 -9.45
CA GLY A 224 8.27 -9.46 -9.30
C GLY A 224 9.72 -9.49 -9.78
N GLU A 225 10.34 -8.34 -9.74
CA GLU A 225 11.73 -8.15 -10.11
C GLU A 225 12.44 -7.26 -9.08
N GLY A 226 13.76 -7.31 -9.07
CA GLY A 226 14.60 -6.47 -8.23
C GLY A 226 16.02 -6.99 -8.11
N GLN A 227 16.83 -6.19 -7.45
CA GLN A 227 18.29 -6.42 -7.33
C GLN A 227 18.66 -7.67 -6.52
N GLU A 228 17.74 -8.19 -5.69
CA GLU A 228 17.99 -9.38 -4.86
C GLU A 228 17.77 -10.71 -5.60
N LYS A 229 17.32 -10.71 -6.87
CA LYS A 229 16.96 -11.94 -7.60
C LYS A 229 18.11 -12.95 -7.64
N GLU A 230 19.33 -12.49 -7.96
CA GLU A 230 20.51 -13.37 -8.05
C GLU A 230 20.85 -13.95 -6.67
N ALA A 231 20.89 -13.11 -5.63
CA ALA A 231 21.17 -13.55 -4.26
C ALA A 231 20.12 -14.55 -3.74
N LEU A 232 18.83 -14.33 -4.05
CA LEU A 232 17.75 -15.26 -3.70
C LEU A 232 17.88 -16.60 -4.43
N THR A 233 18.28 -16.59 -5.71
CA THR A 233 18.53 -17.81 -6.48
C THR A 233 19.70 -18.61 -5.90
N GLU A 234 20.79 -17.95 -5.55
CA GLU A 234 21.93 -18.58 -4.88
C GLU A 234 21.55 -19.14 -3.49
N GLN A 235 20.76 -18.41 -2.73
CA GLN A 235 20.28 -18.87 -1.41
C GLN A 235 19.40 -20.12 -1.56
N ALA A 236 18.47 -20.13 -2.52
CA ALA A 236 17.63 -21.28 -2.82
C ALA A 236 18.47 -22.54 -3.19
N ALA A 237 19.52 -22.35 -4.00
CA ALA A 237 20.43 -23.44 -4.36
C ALA A 237 21.20 -23.98 -3.14
N LYS A 238 21.69 -23.10 -2.25
CA LYS A 238 22.39 -23.49 -1.01
C LYS A 238 21.47 -24.26 -0.04
N LEU A 239 20.18 -23.92 -0.01
CA LEU A 239 19.17 -24.59 0.80
C LEU A 239 18.59 -25.85 0.15
N GLY A 240 18.95 -26.15 -1.12
CA GLY A 240 18.46 -27.33 -1.84
C GLY A 240 16.99 -27.28 -2.24
N ILE A 241 16.41 -26.06 -2.35
CA ILE A 241 14.97 -25.85 -2.63
C ILE A 241 14.70 -25.19 -3.99
N SER A 242 15.69 -25.17 -4.90
CA SER A 242 15.56 -24.48 -6.20
C SER A 242 14.41 -25.02 -7.06
N ASP A 243 14.16 -26.33 -7.02
CA ASP A 243 13.08 -27.01 -7.75
C ASP A 243 11.68 -26.76 -7.20
N ARG A 244 11.59 -26.17 -5.99
CA ARG A 244 10.36 -25.78 -5.35
C ARG A 244 9.97 -24.32 -5.59
N ILE A 245 10.84 -23.52 -6.26
CA ILE A 245 10.68 -22.07 -6.44
C ILE A 245 10.57 -21.74 -7.91
N GLU A 246 9.54 -20.97 -8.25
CA GLU A 246 9.32 -20.46 -9.60
C GLU A 246 9.37 -18.93 -9.62
N PHE A 247 10.36 -18.34 -10.32
CA PHE A 247 10.46 -16.89 -10.55
C PHE A 247 9.76 -16.51 -11.85
N ARG A 248 8.60 -15.82 -11.75
CA ARG A 248 7.79 -15.38 -12.90
C ARG A 248 8.22 -14.04 -13.49
N GLY A 249 9.13 -13.31 -12.82
CA GLY A 249 9.45 -11.93 -13.20
C GLY A 249 8.29 -10.97 -12.97
N TYR A 250 8.29 -9.82 -13.64
CA TYR A 250 7.22 -8.85 -13.54
C TYR A 250 5.99 -9.32 -14.32
N VAL A 251 4.86 -9.40 -13.63
CA VAL A 251 3.55 -9.79 -14.21
C VAL A 251 2.51 -8.78 -13.76
N GLU A 252 1.59 -8.39 -14.64
CA GLU A 252 0.48 -7.47 -14.37
C GLU A 252 -0.80 -7.91 -15.08
N GLY A 253 -1.90 -7.23 -14.78
CA GLY A 253 -3.17 -7.43 -15.47
C GLY A 253 -3.80 -8.80 -15.20
N GLU A 254 -4.37 -9.44 -16.23
CA GLU A 254 -5.06 -10.72 -16.08
C GLU A 254 -4.13 -11.86 -15.67
N ALA A 255 -2.91 -11.92 -16.22
CA ALA A 255 -1.93 -12.94 -15.87
C ALA A 255 -1.56 -12.92 -14.37
N LEU A 256 -1.50 -11.73 -13.74
CA LEU A 256 -1.30 -11.63 -12.29
C LEU A 256 -2.52 -12.17 -11.52
N ARG A 257 -3.73 -11.86 -11.96
CA ARG A 257 -4.97 -12.35 -11.34
C ARG A 257 -5.10 -13.87 -11.44
N GLU A 258 -4.67 -14.46 -12.55
CA GLU A 258 -4.61 -15.92 -12.71
C GLU A 258 -3.63 -16.55 -11.72
N LEU A 259 -2.47 -15.93 -11.46
CA LEU A 259 -1.52 -16.43 -10.46
C LEU A 259 -2.09 -16.36 -9.03
N TYR A 260 -2.82 -15.31 -8.68
CA TYR A 260 -3.55 -15.27 -7.41
C TYR A 260 -4.56 -16.42 -7.34
N SER A 261 -5.38 -16.63 -8.38
CA SER A 261 -6.42 -17.69 -8.39
C SER A 261 -5.83 -19.10 -8.37
N ALA A 262 -4.66 -19.30 -8.95
CA ALA A 262 -3.99 -20.62 -9.01
C ALA A 262 -3.27 -21.00 -7.72
N SER A 263 -3.06 -20.06 -6.81
CA SER A 263 -2.31 -20.27 -5.56
C SER A 263 -3.24 -20.58 -4.39
N ASP A 264 -2.71 -21.13 -3.29
CA ASP A 264 -3.51 -21.56 -2.14
C ASP A 264 -3.31 -20.66 -0.91
N ILE A 265 -2.11 -20.14 -0.71
CA ILE A 265 -1.78 -19.23 0.38
C ILE A 265 -0.93 -18.07 -0.17
N PHE A 266 -1.26 -16.86 0.21
CA PHE A 266 -0.42 -15.69 -0.06
C PHE A 266 0.54 -15.45 1.10
N VAL A 267 1.82 -15.17 0.79
CA VAL A 267 2.87 -14.94 1.80
C VAL A 267 3.53 -13.57 1.61
N LEU A 268 3.68 -12.80 2.70
CA LEU A 268 4.36 -11.49 2.69
C LEU A 268 5.36 -11.38 3.86
N PRO A 269 6.63 -11.80 3.68
CA PRO A 269 7.64 -11.83 4.74
C PRO A 269 8.36 -10.49 4.95
N THR A 270 7.71 -9.37 4.66
CA THR A 270 8.35 -8.06 4.59
C THR A 270 8.98 -7.61 5.91
N ARG A 271 10.10 -6.88 5.83
CA ARG A 271 10.73 -6.17 6.97
C ARG A 271 10.09 -4.81 7.25
N GLU A 272 9.40 -4.26 6.25
CA GLU A 272 8.72 -2.98 6.35
C GLU A 272 7.74 -2.81 5.19
N ASP A 273 6.46 -2.60 5.52
CA ASP A 273 5.44 -2.16 4.57
C ASP A 273 4.39 -1.33 5.32
N CYS A 274 4.03 -0.16 4.80
CA CYS A 274 3.06 0.71 5.47
C CYS A 274 1.65 0.12 5.45
N PHE A 275 1.29 -0.65 4.41
CA PHE A 275 -0.05 -1.23 4.28
C PHE A 275 -0.04 -2.66 3.75
N GLY A 276 0.66 -2.93 2.62
CA GLY A 276 0.66 -4.23 1.97
C GLY A 276 -0.55 -4.42 1.05
N LEU A 277 -0.75 -3.55 0.06
CA LEU A 277 -1.87 -3.65 -0.91
C LEU A 277 -1.98 -5.04 -1.56
N VAL A 278 -0.87 -5.73 -1.76
CA VAL A 278 -0.83 -7.09 -2.30
C VAL A 278 -1.54 -8.11 -1.39
N ILE A 279 -1.67 -7.83 -0.08
CA ILE A 279 -2.51 -8.62 0.84
C ILE A 279 -3.97 -8.50 0.43
N LEU A 280 -4.44 -7.27 0.20
CA LEU A 280 -5.81 -7.03 -0.23
C LEU A 280 -6.10 -7.65 -1.61
N GLU A 281 -5.16 -7.57 -2.55
CA GLU A 281 -5.27 -8.23 -3.86
C GLU A 281 -5.42 -9.76 -3.69
N ALA A 282 -4.62 -10.38 -2.83
CA ALA A 282 -4.70 -11.81 -2.52
C ALA A 282 -6.03 -12.19 -1.84
N MET A 283 -6.48 -11.39 -0.88
CA MET A 283 -7.77 -11.58 -0.22
C MET A 283 -8.94 -11.52 -1.20
N CYS A 284 -8.91 -10.61 -2.17
CA CYS A 284 -9.91 -10.53 -3.25
C CYS A 284 -9.96 -11.83 -4.08
N ALA A 285 -8.86 -12.55 -4.20
CA ALA A 285 -8.78 -13.83 -4.90
C ALA A 285 -9.03 -15.04 -3.96
N SER A 286 -9.64 -14.81 -2.82
CA SER A 286 -9.96 -15.85 -1.81
C SER A 286 -8.70 -16.54 -1.24
N LEU A 287 -7.57 -15.88 -1.12
CA LEU A 287 -6.39 -16.50 -0.52
C LEU A 287 -6.33 -16.23 0.99
N PRO A 288 -6.13 -17.26 1.82
CA PRO A 288 -5.59 -17.10 3.16
C PRO A 288 -4.23 -16.41 3.10
N VAL A 289 -3.92 -15.58 4.09
CA VAL A 289 -2.71 -14.76 4.10
C VAL A 289 -1.81 -15.11 5.28
N VAL A 290 -0.51 -15.33 5.01
CA VAL A 290 0.52 -15.35 6.05
C VAL A 290 1.41 -14.12 5.87
N SER A 291 1.28 -13.16 6.77
CA SER A 291 1.95 -11.88 6.67
C SER A 291 2.90 -11.63 7.82
N SER A 292 3.96 -10.89 7.53
CA SER A 292 4.85 -10.34 8.54
C SER A 292 4.14 -9.34 9.46
N LYS A 293 4.46 -9.38 10.75
CA LYS A 293 4.09 -8.34 11.72
C LYS A 293 4.59 -6.93 11.37
N TYR A 294 5.52 -6.82 10.41
CA TYR A 294 6.08 -5.56 9.91
C TYR A 294 5.39 -5.04 8.64
N ALA A 295 4.29 -5.68 8.21
CA ALA A 295 3.32 -5.10 7.31
C ALA A 295 2.26 -4.40 8.16
N ASP A 296 2.40 -3.09 8.38
CA ASP A 296 1.64 -2.35 9.38
C ASP A 296 0.11 -2.33 9.11
N GLY A 297 -0.30 -2.44 7.84
CA GLY A 297 -1.72 -2.59 7.47
C GLY A 297 -2.26 -4.02 7.60
N ALA A 298 -1.41 -5.00 7.90
CA ALA A 298 -1.88 -6.39 8.06
C ALA A 298 -2.91 -6.52 9.21
N ALA A 299 -2.77 -5.73 10.28
CA ALA A 299 -3.71 -5.72 11.40
C ALA A 299 -5.12 -5.23 11.02
N ASP A 300 -5.26 -4.43 9.97
CA ASP A 300 -6.56 -4.00 9.44
C ASP A 300 -7.17 -5.04 8.49
N LEU A 301 -6.31 -5.79 7.76
CA LEU A 301 -6.69 -6.72 6.71
C LEU A 301 -6.88 -8.16 7.22
N ILE A 302 -6.07 -8.59 8.19
CA ILE A 302 -6.01 -9.98 8.66
C ILE A 302 -6.74 -10.10 10.00
N GLU A 303 -7.69 -10.99 10.03
CA GLU A 303 -8.31 -11.53 11.24
C GLU A 303 -7.59 -12.83 11.61
N GLU A 304 -6.86 -12.81 12.72
CA GLU A 304 -6.07 -13.96 13.19
C GLU A 304 -6.96 -15.20 13.30
N ASP A 305 -6.54 -16.31 12.68
CA ASP A 305 -7.33 -17.53 12.48
C ASP A 305 -8.63 -17.41 11.66
N GLY A 306 -9.04 -16.20 11.29
CA GLY A 306 -10.19 -15.93 10.45
C GLY A 306 -9.88 -16.04 8.96
N ASN A 307 -8.94 -15.24 8.48
CA ASN A 307 -8.53 -15.22 7.07
C ASN A 307 -7.00 -15.25 6.87
N GLY A 308 -6.22 -15.34 7.94
CA GLY A 308 -4.76 -15.40 7.86
C GLY A 308 -4.06 -15.49 9.20
N LYS A 309 -2.75 -15.35 9.13
CA LYS A 309 -1.82 -15.36 10.27
C LYS A 309 -0.82 -14.23 10.16
N ILE A 310 -0.49 -13.60 11.29
CA ILE A 310 0.56 -12.60 11.40
C ILE A 310 1.74 -13.23 12.15
N VAL A 311 2.91 -13.27 11.50
CA VAL A 311 4.09 -13.96 12.01
C VAL A 311 5.31 -13.04 12.10
N ASP A 312 6.29 -13.41 12.92
CA ASP A 312 7.61 -12.80 12.85
C ASP A 312 8.40 -13.36 11.67
N PRO A 313 8.73 -12.57 10.64
CA PRO A 313 9.43 -13.08 9.48
C PRO A 313 10.88 -13.50 9.78
N GLU A 314 11.45 -13.08 10.91
CA GLU A 314 12.79 -13.47 11.35
C GLU A 314 12.80 -14.85 12.05
N ASP A 315 11.63 -15.37 12.41
CA ASP A 315 11.46 -16.72 12.98
C ASP A 315 11.03 -17.71 11.89
N ALA A 316 12.02 -18.34 11.24
CA ALA A 316 11.78 -19.28 10.16
C ALA A 316 11.02 -20.54 10.61
N ASP A 317 11.18 -20.98 11.87
CA ASP A 317 10.48 -22.15 12.42
C ASP A 317 8.99 -21.83 12.62
N ALA A 318 8.68 -20.68 13.21
CA ALA A 318 7.31 -20.21 13.36
C ALA A 318 6.61 -20.00 12.01
N PHE A 319 7.33 -19.43 11.03
CA PHE A 319 6.78 -19.20 9.69
C PHE A 319 6.49 -20.53 8.97
N ALA A 320 7.42 -21.50 9.02
CA ALA A 320 7.23 -22.83 8.47
C ALA A 320 6.08 -23.56 9.14
N GLY A 321 6.03 -23.57 10.48
CA GLY A 321 4.96 -24.21 11.24
C GLY A 321 3.57 -23.69 10.89
N VAL A 322 3.41 -22.38 10.67
CA VAL A 322 2.13 -21.81 10.22
C VAL A 322 1.77 -22.28 8.81
N ILE A 323 2.72 -22.34 7.89
CA ILE A 323 2.47 -22.84 6.53
C ILE A 323 2.03 -24.30 6.57
N GLU A 324 2.71 -25.14 7.35
CA GLU A 324 2.37 -26.58 7.51
C GLU A 324 0.99 -26.76 8.14
N GLU A 325 0.71 -26.03 9.22
CA GLU A 325 -0.58 -26.03 9.91
C GLU A 325 -1.72 -25.71 8.93
N LEU A 326 -1.57 -24.68 8.10
CA LEU A 326 -2.60 -24.28 7.15
C LEU A 326 -2.78 -25.34 6.05
N PHE A 327 -1.72 -25.91 5.50
CA PHE A 327 -1.82 -26.96 4.49
C PHE A 327 -2.25 -28.33 5.02
N SER A 328 -2.31 -28.52 6.34
CA SER A 328 -2.79 -29.78 6.93
C SER A 328 -4.32 -29.91 6.96
N ASP A 329 -5.08 -28.82 6.72
CA ASP A 329 -6.54 -28.77 6.78
C ASP A 329 -7.11 -27.95 5.61
N GLU A 330 -7.43 -28.63 4.50
CA GLU A 330 -8.01 -27.98 3.31
C GLU A 330 -9.37 -27.32 3.60
N GLU A 331 -10.20 -27.90 4.48
CA GLU A 331 -11.47 -27.28 4.82
C GLU A 331 -11.26 -25.96 5.57
N ARG A 332 -10.25 -25.91 6.45
CA ARG A 332 -9.87 -24.65 7.11
C ARG A 332 -9.35 -23.63 6.11
N LEU A 333 -8.47 -24.05 5.18
CA LEU A 333 -8.01 -23.16 4.09
C LEU A 333 -9.18 -22.58 3.30
N ALA A 334 -10.14 -23.41 2.91
CA ALA A 334 -11.32 -22.97 2.18
C ALA A 334 -12.17 -21.97 2.99
N ARG A 335 -12.37 -22.23 4.30
CA ARG A 335 -13.07 -21.27 5.19
C ARG A 335 -12.32 -19.95 5.31
N MET A 336 -11.00 -20.00 5.48
CA MET A 336 -10.16 -18.79 5.58
C MET A 336 -10.15 -18.01 4.28
N GLY A 337 -10.06 -18.68 3.13
CA GLY A 337 -10.14 -18.05 1.82
C GLY A 337 -11.48 -17.35 1.57
N LYS A 338 -12.59 -18.03 1.93
CA LYS A 338 -13.91 -17.40 1.89
C LYS A 338 -13.97 -16.14 2.78
N ARG A 339 -13.41 -16.21 3.99
CA ARG A 339 -13.35 -15.06 4.89
C ARG A 339 -12.48 -13.93 4.34
N SER A 340 -11.36 -14.26 3.67
CA SER A 340 -10.55 -13.27 2.93
C SER A 340 -11.39 -12.52 1.89
N TYR A 341 -12.13 -13.25 1.06
CA TYR A 341 -12.99 -12.67 0.03
C TYR A 341 -14.08 -11.77 0.60
N GLU A 342 -14.75 -12.21 1.69
CA GLU A 342 -15.76 -11.40 2.39
C GLU A 342 -15.16 -10.13 2.99
N LYS A 343 -14.03 -10.27 3.69
CA LYS A 343 -13.33 -9.14 4.32
C LYS A 343 -12.80 -8.12 3.32
N ALA A 344 -12.31 -8.58 2.16
CA ALA A 344 -11.82 -7.69 1.10
C ALA A 344 -12.89 -6.68 0.63
N GLN A 345 -14.16 -7.06 0.67
CA GLN A 345 -15.26 -6.19 0.25
C GLN A 345 -15.48 -4.99 1.18
N GLU A 346 -14.97 -5.05 2.42
CA GLU A 346 -14.99 -3.91 3.34
C GLU A 346 -14.06 -2.77 2.87
N PHE A 347 -13.13 -3.07 1.96
CA PHE A 347 -12.16 -2.14 1.39
C PHE A 347 -12.54 -1.65 -0.02
N ALA A 348 -13.79 -1.82 -0.44
CA ALA A 348 -14.31 -1.25 -1.67
C ALA A 348 -14.24 0.28 -1.68
N PHE A 349 -14.09 0.89 -2.86
CA PHE A 349 -13.93 2.34 -2.99
C PHE A 349 -15.06 3.15 -2.35
N ASP A 350 -16.30 2.70 -2.42
CA ASP A 350 -17.46 3.36 -1.83
C ASP A 350 -17.30 3.49 -0.30
N ARG A 351 -16.89 2.41 0.38
CA ARG A 351 -16.67 2.41 1.83
C ARG A 351 -15.45 3.24 2.23
N VAL A 352 -14.35 3.07 1.49
CA VAL A 352 -13.09 3.76 1.81
C VAL A 352 -13.19 5.28 1.53
N ALA A 353 -13.97 5.69 0.54
CA ALA A 353 -14.19 7.09 0.21
C ALA A 353 -14.95 7.85 1.30
N GLU A 354 -15.76 7.18 2.11
CA GLU A 354 -16.54 7.82 3.19
C GLU A 354 -15.63 8.63 4.12
N GLY A 355 -14.56 8.05 4.66
CA GLY A 355 -13.66 8.77 5.57
C GLY A 355 -12.96 9.98 4.92
N CYS A 356 -12.66 9.90 3.61
CA CYS A 356 -12.12 11.03 2.85
C CYS A 356 -13.16 12.15 2.68
N VAL A 357 -14.42 11.79 2.37
CA VAL A 357 -15.54 12.75 2.18
C VAL A 357 -15.93 13.37 3.51
N GLU A 358 -16.04 12.59 4.58
CA GLU A 358 -16.28 13.10 5.94
C GLU A 358 -15.23 14.13 6.38
N ALA A 359 -13.93 13.85 6.11
CA ALA A 359 -12.87 14.82 6.39
C ALA A 359 -13.03 16.11 5.57
N LEU A 360 -13.50 16.03 4.31
CA LEU A 360 -13.77 17.18 3.47
C LEU A 360 -14.95 18.00 4.01
N GLU A 361 -16.04 17.35 4.38
CA GLU A 361 -17.25 17.97 4.94
C GLU A 361 -16.96 18.64 6.28
N TYR A 362 -16.10 18.02 7.10
CA TYR A 362 -15.70 18.59 8.39
C TYR A 362 -14.99 19.94 8.26
N ILE A 363 -14.28 20.19 7.15
CA ILE A 363 -13.45 21.41 6.98
C ILE A 363 -14.08 22.46 6.08
N LEU A 364 -15.16 22.16 5.34
CA LEU A 364 -15.85 23.08 4.42
C LEU A 364 -17.07 23.75 5.06
#